data_55786aac251e87d4a12a2e50aa1dc1d5
#
_entry.id   55786aac251e87d4a12a2e50aa1dc1d5
#
_cell.length_a   1.000
_cell.length_b   1.000
_cell.length_c   1.000
_cell.angle_alpha   90.00
_cell.angle_beta   90.00
_cell.angle_gamma   90.00
#
_symmetry.space_group_name_H-M   'P 1'
#
loop_
_entity.id
_entity.type
_entity.pdbx_description
1 polymer ?
#
loop_
_entity_poly.entity_id
_entity_poly.type
_entity_poly.pdbx_seq_one_letter_code
_entity_poly.pdbx_strand_id
1 'polypeptide(L)'
;VLICSMVGYGFARFNFPFKKLLFACVVVMIVIPTNTIMLPLYMTFKNFNPFGLATLINGKSINLLGTPVPMYIMTFLGCGLRSGLYIYIFNQFFRGLPKEIEEAAFVDGAGVWYTYFRIMLMNAMPSVITVAVFSMVWQYNDTFYAKLFLISENIVISKKISSLTAVIANEDKILDTTIQQLYLDAGIILIMV
;
A
#
# COMPACT_ATOMS: atom_id res chain seq x y z
N VAL A 1 -3.05 4.17 -5.04
CA VAL A 1 -3.81 5.41 -5.02
C VAL A 1 -5.16 5.23 -5.70
N LEU A 2 -5.20 4.90 -7.00
CA LEU A 2 -6.46 4.80 -7.78
C LEU A 2 -7.49 3.86 -7.15
N ILE A 3 -7.11 2.65 -6.77
CA ILE A 3 -8.03 1.68 -6.16
C ILE A 3 -8.59 2.20 -4.84
N CYS A 4 -7.73 2.79 -3.99
CA CYS A 4 -8.18 3.38 -2.73
C CYS A 4 -9.14 4.57 -2.97
N SER A 5 -8.93 5.36 -4.04
CA SER A 5 -9.85 6.44 -4.38
C SER A 5 -11.20 5.92 -4.86
N MET A 6 -11.22 4.84 -5.68
CA MET A 6 -12.47 4.19 -6.12
C MET A 6 -13.26 3.63 -4.93
N VAL A 7 -12.58 2.93 -4.02
CA VAL A 7 -13.20 2.40 -2.80
C VAL A 7 -13.70 3.54 -1.91
N GLY A 8 -12.90 4.60 -1.73
CA GLY A 8 -13.27 5.79 -0.96
C GLY A 8 -14.50 6.50 -1.54
N TYR A 9 -14.56 6.62 -2.87
CA TYR A 9 -15.71 7.17 -3.59
C TYR A 9 -16.95 6.29 -3.40
N GLY A 10 -16.81 4.96 -3.54
CA GLY A 10 -17.90 4.02 -3.30
C GLY A 10 -18.50 4.16 -1.90
N PHE A 11 -17.65 4.25 -0.87
CA PHE A 11 -18.09 4.51 0.50
C PHE A 11 -18.66 5.92 0.71
N ALA A 12 -18.26 6.92 -0.06
CA ALA A 12 -18.81 8.26 0.08
C ALA A 12 -20.20 8.38 -0.52
N ARG A 13 -20.39 7.86 -1.74
CA ARG A 13 -21.55 8.18 -2.60
C ARG A 13 -22.59 7.08 -2.68
N PHE A 14 -22.21 5.81 -2.71
CA PHE A 14 -23.16 4.73 -2.84
C PHE A 14 -23.76 4.28 -1.51
N ASN A 15 -25.02 3.88 -1.54
CA ASN A 15 -25.70 3.22 -0.44
C ASN A 15 -25.83 1.74 -0.75
N PHE A 16 -25.21 0.89 0.08
CA PHE A 16 -25.26 -0.56 -0.04
C PHE A 16 -25.39 -1.21 1.35
N PRO A 17 -25.89 -2.45 1.43
CA PRO A 17 -26.04 -3.15 2.69
C PRO A 17 -24.67 -3.30 3.38
N PHE A 18 -24.66 -3.27 4.70
CA PHE A 18 -23.45 -3.38 5.54
C PHE A 18 -22.38 -2.29 5.34
N LYS A 19 -22.68 -1.20 4.62
CA LYS A 19 -21.75 -0.07 4.40
C LYS A 19 -21.05 0.40 5.68
N LYS A 20 -21.81 0.58 6.78
CA LYS A 20 -21.26 1.03 8.07
C LYS A 20 -20.28 0.01 8.66
N LEU A 21 -20.62 -1.28 8.58
CA LEU A 21 -19.75 -2.36 9.07
C LEU A 21 -18.46 -2.44 8.26
N LEU A 22 -18.56 -2.42 6.94
CA LEU A 22 -17.39 -2.46 6.06
C LEU A 22 -16.49 -1.24 6.24
N PHE A 23 -17.09 -0.06 6.42
CA PHE A 23 -16.31 1.15 6.71
C PHE A 23 -15.65 1.09 8.09
N ALA A 24 -16.30 0.50 9.09
CA ALA A 24 -15.68 0.23 10.38
C ALA A 24 -14.46 -0.70 10.24
N CYS A 25 -14.51 -1.72 9.38
CA CYS A 25 -13.35 -2.57 9.07
C CYS A 25 -12.20 -1.75 8.47
N VAL A 26 -12.49 -0.79 7.58
CA VAL A 26 -11.46 0.12 7.02
C VAL A 26 -10.81 0.95 8.14
N VAL A 27 -11.60 1.45 9.09
CA VAL A 27 -11.07 2.21 10.24
C VAL A 27 -10.23 1.32 11.16
N VAL A 28 -10.66 0.09 11.41
CA VAL A 28 -9.91 -0.90 12.20
C VAL A 28 -8.57 -1.22 11.55
N MET A 29 -8.47 -1.28 10.22
CA MET A 29 -7.19 -1.46 9.51
C MET A 29 -6.17 -0.35 9.79
N ILE A 30 -6.62 0.85 10.15
CA ILE A 30 -5.71 1.96 10.51
C ILE A 30 -5.10 1.74 11.91
N VAL A 31 -5.86 1.13 12.80
CA VAL A 31 -5.50 0.96 14.22
C VAL A 31 -4.68 -0.30 14.47
N ILE A 32 -4.89 -1.35 13.67
CA ILE A 32 -4.19 -2.62 13.85
C ILE A 32 -2.67 -2.43 13.67
N PRO A 33 -1.85 -2.83 14.66
CA PRO A 33 -0.40 -2.79 14.53
C PRO A 33 0.08 -3.72 13.41
N THR A 34 1.00 -3.25 12.59
CA THR A 34 1.54 -3.99 11.46
C THR A 34 2.18 -5.33 11.85
N ASN A 35 2.81 -5.38 13.02
CA ASN A 35 3.44 -6.60 13.52
C ASN A 35 2.44 -7.73 13.79
N THR A 36 1.18 -7.42 14.12
CA THR A 36 0.14 -8.41 14.38
C THR A 36 -0.26 -9.16 13.11
N ILE A 37 -0.24 -8.48 11.97
CA ILE A 37 -0.63 -9.09 10.69
C ILE A 37 0.53 -9.82 9.99
N MET A 38 1.75 -9.73 10.51
CA MET A 38 2.95 -10.28 9.90
C MET A 38 2.86 -11.80 9.69
N LEU A 39 2.52 -12.53 10.74
CA LEU A 39 2.45 -13.99 10.70
C LEU A 39 1.32 -14.52 9.81
N PRO A 40 0.07 -14.05 9.92
CA PRO A 40 -0.99 -14.43 9.01
C PRO A 40 -0.65 -14.14 7.55
N LEU A 41 -0.06 -12.99 7.28
CA LEU A 41 0.30 -12.57 5.94
C LEU A 41 1.40 -13.46 5.34
N TYR A 42 2.44 -13.77 6.12
CA TYR A 42 3.48 -14.72 5.74
C TYR A 42 2.91 -16.09 5.39
N MET A 43 2.04 -16.64 6.24
CA MET A 43 1.41 -17.95 6.03
C MET A 43 0.52 -17.97 4.79
N THR A 44 -0.22 -16.89 4.53
CA THR A 44 -1.08 -16.76 3.36
C THR A 44 -0.28 -16.81 2.05
N PHE A 45 0.87 -16.12 1.98
CA PHE A 45 1.68 -16.08 0.77
C PHE A 45 2.66 -17.26 0.66
N LYS A 46 3.00 -17.91 1.77
CA LYS A 46 3.74 -19.18 1.76
C LYS A 46 2.89 -20.31 1.17
N ASN A 47 1.60 -20.33 1.48
CA ASN A 47 0.65 -21.34 1.02
C ASN A 47 -0.47 -20.69 0.21
N PHE A 48 -0.08 -19.91 -0.80
CA PHE A 48 -1.04 -19.16 -1.58
C PHE A 48 -1.93 -20.09 -2.42
N ASN A 49 -3.21 -20.11 -2.08
CA ASN A 49 -4.21 -20.93 -2.73
C ASN A 49 -5.56 -20.17 -2.80
N PRO A 50 -5.67 -19.16 -3.69
CA PRO A 50 -6.89 -18.38 -3.79
C PRO A 50 -8.04 -19.27 -4.23
N PHE A 51 -9.08 -19.36 -3.38
CA PHE A 51 -10.29 -20.13 -3.64
C PHE A 51 -10.08 -21.63 -3.98
N GLY A 52 -8.94 -22.22 -3.60
CA GLY A 52 -8.64 -23.62 -3.95
C GLY A 52 -8.12 -23.83 -5.38
N LEU A 53 -8.03 -22.77 -6.19
CA LEU A 53 -7.65 -22.87 -7.61
C LEU A 53 -6.24 -23.40 -7.81
N ALA A 54 -5.30 -23.07 -6.93
CA ALA A 54 -3.92 -23.57 -7.05
C ALA A 54 -3.83 -25.07 -6.86
N THR A 55 -4.60 -25.63 -5.93
CA THR A 55 -4.70 -27.09 -5.72
C THR A 55 -5.43 -27.78 -6.85
N LEU A 56 -6.42 -27.16 -7.48
CA LEU A 56 -7.13 -27.71 -8.64
C LEU A 56 -6.24 -27.80 -9.89
N ILE A 57 -5.35 -26.83 -10.09
CA ILE A 57 -4.49 -26.75 -11.29
C ILE A 57 -3.18 -27.52 -11.08
N ASN A 58 -2.52 -27.35 -9.95
CA ASN A 58 -1.16 -27.87 -9.70
C ASN A 58 -1.07 -28.96 -8.59
N GLY A 59 -2.20 -29.33 -7.99
CA GLY A 59 -2.25 -30.30 -6.88
C GLY A 59 -1.61 -29.81 -5.56
N LYS A 60 -1.03 -28.60 -5.54
CA LYS A 60 -0.33 -28.02 -4.37
C LYS A 60 -0.54 -26.50 -4.31
N SER A 61 -0.42 -25.93 -3.12
CA SER A 61 -0.35 -24.48 -2.91
C SER A 61 0.93 -23.90 -3.50
N ILE A 62 0.88 -22.67 -3.95
CA ILE A 62 2.01 -21.95 -4.54
C ILE A 62 2.72 -21.15 -3.46
N ASN A 63 4.04 -21.30 -3.37
CA ASN A 63 4.86 -20.44 -2.51
C ASN A 63 5.27 -19.19 -3.27
N LEU A 64 4.77 -18.03 -2.87
CA LEU A 64 5.08 -16.73 -3.47
C LEU A 64 6.16 -15.95 -2.70
N LEU A 65 6.68 -16.50 -1.59
CA LEU A 65 7.77 -15.86 -0.85
C LEU A 65 9.07 -15.86 -1.66
N GLY A 66 9.88 -14.84 -1.47
CA GLY A 66 11.10 -14.63 -2.25
C GLY A 66 10.87 -13.94 -3.60
N THR A 67 9.62 -13.58 -3.91
CA THR A 67 9.24 -12.85 -5.12
C THR A 67 8.55 -11.53 -4.78
N PRO A 68 8.53 -10.53 -5.68
CA PRO A 68 7.79 -9.28 -5.47
C PRO A 68 6.28 -9.42 -5.67
N VAL A 69 5.80 -10.60 -6.11
CA VAL A 69 4.39 -10.86 -6.45
C VAL A 69 3.42 -10.55 -5.30
N PRO A 70 3.68 -10.94 -4.02
CA PRO A 70 2.82 -10.58 -2.91
C PRO A 70 2.60 -9.07 -2.76
N MET A 71 3.65 -8.28 -2.95
CA MET A 71 3.57 -6.81 -2.86
C MET A 71 2.67 -6.24 -3.97
N TYR A 72 2.78 -6.76 -5.20
CA TYR A 72 1.92 -6.34 -6.32
C TYR A 72 0.46 -6.74 -6.09
N ILE A 73 0.19 -7.96 -5.64
CA ILE A 73 -1.16 -8.43 -5.33
C ILE A 73 -1.81 -7.52 -4.27
N MET A 74 -1.11 -7.26 -3.16
CA MET A 74 -1.63 -6.42 -2.08
C MET A 74 -1.87 -4.98 -2.54
N THR A 75 -0.96 -4.43 -3.34
CA THR A 75 -1.10 -3.07 -3.87
C THR A 75 -2.27 -2.99 -4.85
N PHE A 76 -2.41 -3.97 -5.74
CA PHE A 76 -3.48 -4.02 -6.73
C PHE A 76 -4.87 -4.21 -6.08
N LEU A 77 -4.95 -5.01 -5.02
CA LEU A 77 -6.21 -5.20 -4.27
C LEU A 77 -6.52 -4.03 -3.32
N GLY A 78 -5.65 -3.03 -3.21
CA GLY A 78 -5.83 -1.94 -2.25
C GLY A 78 -5.75 -2.40 -0.80
N CYS A 79 -5.09 -3.52 -0.53
CA CYS A 79 -4.90 -4.12 0.80
C CYS A 79 -3.50 -3.86 1.38
N GLY A 80 -2.77 -2.87 0.85
CA GLY A 80 -1.46 -2.48 1.37
C GLY A 80 -1.54 -1.92 2.79
N LEU A 81 -0.39 -1.83 3.44
CA LEU A 81 -0.24 -1.50 4.87
C LEU A 81 -0.97 -0.23 5.32
N ARG A 82 -1.07 0.77 4.45
CA ARG A 82 -1.69 2.08 4.73
C ARG A 82 -2.97 2.32 3.92
N SER A 83 -3.47 1.31 3.22
CA SER A 83 -4.65 1.45 2.35
C SER A 83 -5.90 1.91 3.09
N GLY A 84 -6.09 1.49 4.34
CA GLY A 84 -7.18 1.96 5.18
C GLY A 84 -7.18 3.48 5.36
N LEU A 85 -6.00 4.07 5.62
CA LEU A 85 -5.86 5.52 5.73
C LEU A 85 -6.14 6.24 4.41
N TYR A 86 -5.65 5.70 3.30
CA TYR A 86 -5.89 6.29 1.97
C TYR A 86 -7.38 6.27 1.60
N ILE A 87 -8.05 5.14 1.84
CA ILE A 87 -9.50 5.00 1.64
C ILE A 87 -10.25 6.01 2.52
N TYR A 88 -9.83 6.16 3.78
CA TYR A 88 -10.44 7.11 4.70
C TYR A 88 -10.30 8.56 4.20
N ILE A 89 -9.10 8.98 3.79
CA ILE A 89 -8.83 10.33 3.25
C ILE A 89 -9.74 10.59 2.03
N PHE A 90 -9.78 9.67 1.07
CA PHE A 90 -10.64 9.81 -0.10
C PHE A 90 -12.12 9.85 0.25
N ASN A 91 -12.56 8.99 1.18
CA ASN A 91 -13.94 9.00 1.63
C ASN A 91 -14.34 10.35 2.23
N GLN A 92 -13.51 10.92 3.12
CA GLN A 92 -13.79 12.24 3.71
C GLN A 92 -13.82 13.33 2.65
N PHE A 93 -12.90 13.30 1.71
CA PHE A 93 -12.86 14.31 0.65
C PHE A 93 -14.10 14.23 -0.25
N PHE A 94 -14.44 13.04 -0.76
CA PHE A 94 -15.62 12.86 -1.60
C PHE A 94 -16.93 13.17 -0.88
N ARG A 95 -17.02 12.92 0.41
CA ARG A 95 -18.19 13.31 1.23
C ARG A 95 -18.34 14.84 1.36
N GLY A 96 -17.23 15.57 1.34
CA GLY A 96 -17.22 17.01 1.41
C GLY A 96 -17.60 17.71 0.09
N LEU A 97 -17.54 16.99 -1.05
CA LEU A 97 -17.94 17.58 -2.33
C LEU A 97 -19.49 17.69 -2.43
N PRO A 98 -20.02 18.76 -3.03
CA PRO A 98 -21.46 18.89 -3.29
C PRO A 98 -21.99 17.73 -4.15
N LYS A 99 -23.17 17.23 -3.82
CA LYS A 99 -23.81 16.15 -4.61
C LYS A 99 -24.32 16.62 -5.97
N GLU A 100 -24.65 17.88 -6.05
CA GLU A 100 -25.15 18.56 -7.23
C GLU A 100 -24.21 18.42 -8.43
N ILE A 101 -22.91 18.27 -8.19
CA ILE A 101 -21.91 18.02 -9.25
C ILE A 101 -22.15 16.69 -9.95
N GLU A 102 -22.45 15.64 -9.18
CA GLU A 102 -22.76 14.32 -9.73
C GLU A 102 -24.13 14.28 -10.36
N GLU A 103 -25.13 14.88 -9.70
CA GLU A 103 -26.51 14.95 -10.17
C GLU A 103 -26.58 15.68 -11.51
N ALA A 104 -25.89 16.79 -11.66
CA ALA A 104 -25.79 17.50 -12.93
C ALA A 104 -25.17 16.62 -14.03
N ALA A 105 -24.09 15.91 -13.74
CA ALA A 105 -23.48 15.01 -14.72
C ALA A 105 -24.42 13.86 -15.15
N PHE A 106 -25.20 13.32 -14.23
CA PHE A 106 -26.18 12.28 -14.55
C PHE A 106 -27.37 12.83 -15.37
N VAL A 107 -27.81 14.07 -15.10
CA VAL A 107 -28.84 14.74 -15.91
C VAL A 107 -28.34 14.98 -17.34
N ASP A 108 -27.05 15.31 -17.50
CA ASP A 108 -26.39 15.44 -18.81
C ASP A 108 -26.15 14.09 -19.51
N GLY A 109 -26.60 12.95 -18.92
CA GLY A 109 -26.48 11.62 -19.50
C GLY A 109 -25.11 10.94 -19.27
N ALA A 110 -24.26 11.49 -18.42
CA ALA A 110 -22.99 10.85 -18.12
C ALA A 110 -23.15 9.55 -17.32
N GLY A 111 -22.44 8.50 -17.72
CA GLY A 111 -22.41 7.25 -16.97
C GLY A 111 -21.56 7.36 -15.69
N VAL A 112 -21.76 6.45 -14.73
CA VAL A 112 -21.07 6.43 -13.42
C VAL A 112 -19.53 6.47 -13.56
N TRP A 113 -18.96 5.70 -14.49
CA TRP A 113 -17.52 5.66 -14.72
C TRP A 113 -16.98 6.97 -15.28
N TYR A 114 -17.70 7.60 -16.23
CA TYR A 114 -17.35 8.89 -16.77
C TYR A 114 -17.39 9.95 -15.68
N THR A 115 -18.45 10.00 -14.88
CA THR A 115 -18.62 10.92 -13.75
C THR A 115 -17.49 10.74 -12.75
N TYR A 116 -17.14 9.51 -12.40
CA TYR A 116 -16.03 9.25 -11.47
C TYR A 116 -14.69 9.75 -12.02
N PHE A 117 -14.27 9.29 -13.21
CA PHE A 117 -12.93 9.57 -13.71
C PHE A 117 -12.77 11.02 -14.20
N ARG A 118 -13.79 11.57 -14.83
CA ARG A 118 -13.70 12.88 -15.50
C ARG A 118 -14.11 14.05 -14.62
N ILE A 119 -15.00 13.82 -13.67
CA ILE A 119 -15.56 14.89 -12.85
C ILE A 119 -15.09 14.74 -11.40
N MET A 120 -15.43 13.67 -10.75
CA MET A 120 -15.20 13.52 -9.31
C MET A 120 -13.71 13.39 -8.96
N LEU A 121 -12.95 12.59 -9.70
CA LEU A 121 -11.52 12.41 -9.47
C LEU A 121 -10.73 13.69 -9.76
N MET A 122 -11.13 14.46 -10.79
CA MET A 122 -10.51 15.75 -11.09
C MET A 122 -10.76 16.79 -10.00
N ASN A 123 -11.97 16.83 -9.45
CA ASN A 123 -12.28 17.70 -8.31
C ASN A 123 -11.56 17.23 -7.04
N ALA A 124 -11.23 15.93 -6.93
CA ALA A 124 -10.51 15.36 -5.81
C ALA A 124 -8.97 15.41 -5.96
N MET A 125 -8.44 16.13 -6.96
CA MET A 125 -6.99 16.25 -7.19
C MET A 125 -6.16 16.59 -5.95
N PRO A 126 -6.59 17.52 -5.07
CA PRO A 126 -5.83 17.80 -3.85
C PRO A 126 -5.65 16.56 -2.96
N SER A 127 -6.68 15.72 -2.82
CA SER A 127 -6.58 14.48 -2.05
C SER A 127 -5.76 13.41 -2.78
N VAL A 128 -5.84 13.36 -4.11
CA VAL A 128 -5.01 12.47 -4.94
C VAL A 128 -3.54 12.78 -4.76
N ILE A 129 -3.15 14.05 -4.82
CA ILE A 129 -1.77 14.51 -4.64
C ILE A 129 -1.30 14.16 -3.21
N THR A 130 -2.10 14.47 -2.20
CA THR A 130 -1.78 14.18 -0.80
C THR A 130 -1.54 12.69 -0.58
N VAL A 131 -2.43 11.83 -1.05
CA VAL A 131 -2.30 10.38 -0.91
C VAL A 131 -1.15 9.84 -1.77
N ALA A 132 -0.89 10.42 -2.94
CA ALA A 132 0.24 10.03 -3.79
C ALA A 132 1.58 10.31 -3.09
N VAL A 133 1.74 11.50 -2.51
CA VAL A 133 2.95 11.86 -1.74
C VAL A 133 3.13 10.94 -0.54
N PHE A 134 2.08 10.73 0.27
CA PHE A 134 2.17 9.78 1.39
C PHE A 134 2.49 8.36 0.93
N SER A 135 1.86 7.90 -0.13
CA SER A 135 2.10 6.57 -0.70
C SER A 135 3.56 6.43 -1.17
N MET A 136 4.11 7.45 -1.83
CA MET A 136 5.49 7.47 -2.30
C MET A 136 6.47 7.43 -1.13
N VAL A 137 6.32 8.31 -0.13
CA VAL A 137 7.20 8.38 1.03
C VAL A 137 7.18 7.08 1.83
N TRP A 138 6.00 6.53 2.08
CA TRP A 138 5.91 5.29 2.84
C TRP A 138 6.37 4.06 2.07
N GLN A 139 6.11 3.99 0.77
CA GLN A 139 6.62 2.90 -0.07
C GLN A 139 8.15 2.95 -0.19
N TYR A 140 8.73 4.14 -0.25
CA TYR A 140 10.18 4.32 -0.27
C TYR A 140 10.84 3.81 1.03
N ASN A 141 10.21 4.10 2.18
CA ASN A 141 10.70 3.69 3.50
C ASN A 141 10.19 2.29 3.93
N ASP A 142 9.49 1.55 3.05
CA ASP A 142 8.92 0.27 3.42
C ASP A 142 9.97 -0.83 3.53
N THR A 143 10.42 -1.05 4.75
CA THR A 143 11.26 -2.18 5.12
C THR A 143 10.46 -3.40 5.58
N PHE A 144 9.18 -3.23 5.96
CA PHE A 144 8.36 -4.28 6.53
C PHE A 144 8.02 -5.35 5.49
N TYR A 145 7.40 -4.98 4.38
CA TYR A 145 7.09 -5.92 3.31
C TYR A 145 8.33 -6.43 2.60
N ALA A 146 9.36 -5.60 2.47
CA ALA A 146 10.62 -6.02 1.91
C ALA A 146 11.27 -7.15 2.72
N LYS A 147 11.29 -7.04 4.05
CA LYS A 147 11.80 -8.10 4.94
C LYS A 147 10.91 -9.33 4.98
N LEU A 148 9.58 -9.15 4.88
CA LEU A 148 8.62 -10.23 4.98
C LEU A 148 8.58 -11.10 3.71
N PHE A 149 8.57 -10.48 2.54
CA PHE A 149 8.34 -11.18 1.26
C PHE A 149 9.62 -11.42 0.47
N LEU A 150 10.60 -10.52 0.52
CA LEU A 150 11.83 -10.60 -0.25
C LEU A 150 12.94 -11.16 0.65
N ILE A 151 13.09 -12.46 0.64
CA ILE A 151 14.10 -13.18 1.42
C ILE A 151 15.50 -12.90 0.85
N SER A 152 15.63 -12.71 -0.46
CA SER A 152 16.90 -12.42 -1.15
C SER A 152 17.33 -10.97 -0.91
N GLU A 153 18.58 -10.77 -0.47
CA GLU A 153 19.14 -9.47 -0.07
C GLU A 153 19.32 -8.46 -1.21
N ASN A 154 19.27 -8.92 -2.46
CA ASN A 154 19.73 -8.14 -3.61
C ASN A 154 18.66 -7.33 -4.35
N ILE A 155 17.39 -7.37 -3.93
CA ILE A 155 16.27 -6.85 -4.74
C ILE A 155 15.83 -5.45 -4.32
N VAL A 156 16.06 -5.02 -3.05
CA VAL A 156 15.53 -3.75 -2.55
C VAL A 156 16.62 -2.88 -1.96
N ILE A 157 16.68 -1.62 -2.41
CA ILE A 157 17.67 -0.63 -2.01
C ILE A 157 17.61 -0.36 -0.50
N SER A 158 16.41 -0.20 0.08
CA SER A 158 16.21 0.04 1.51
C SER A 158 16.77 -1.10 2.39
N LYS A 159 16.72 -2.34 1.90
CA LYS A 159 17.29 -3.49 2.60
C LYS A 159 18.83 -3.52 2.48
N LYS A 160 19.37 -3.14 1.32
CA LYS A 160 20.83 -3.01 1.14
C LYS A 160 21.43 -1.96 2.06
N ILE A 161 20.79 -0.81 2.23
CA ILE A 161 21.25 0.24 3.13
C ILE A 161 21.27 -0.25 4.57
N SER A 162 20.22 -0.92 5.03
CA SER A 162 20.17 -1.45 6.41
C SER A 162 21.18 -2.57 6.67
N SER A 163 21.69 -3.26 5.63
CA SER A 163 22.75 -4.26 5.73
C SER A 163 24.15 -3.67 5.57
N LEU A 164 24.27 -2.44 5.06
CA LEU A 164 25.56 -1.80 4.80
C LEU A 164 26.41 -1.64 6.10
N THR A 165 25.74 -1.31 7.21
CA THR A 165 26.38 -1.24 8.54
C THR A 165 27.00 -2.57 8.95
N ALA A 166 26.31 -3.68 8.70
CA ALA A 166 26.82 -5.01 9.03
C ALA A 166 28.02 -5.41 8.13
N VAL A 167 27.98 -5.01 6.86
CA VAL A 167 29.08 -5.25 5.90
C VAL A 167 30.31 -4.42 6.29
N ILE A 168 30.14 -3.13 6.55
CA ILE A 168 31.24 -2.24 6.96
C ILE A 168 31.84 -2.68 8.30
N ALA A 169 31.02 -3.09 9.27
CA ALA A 169 31.48 -3.59 10.56
C ALA A 169 32.26 -4.91 10.47
N ASN A 170 32.02 -5.72 9.44
CA ASN A 170 32.74 -6.98 9.22
C ASN A 170 34.05 -6.81 8.44
N GLU A 171 34.13 -5.83 7.54
CA GLU A 171 35.35 -5.58 6.75
C GLU A 171 36.40 -4.76 7.52
N ASP A 172 35.97 -3.80 8.35
CA ASP A 172 36.86 -2.96 9.13
C ASP A 172 36.56 -3.10 10.64
N LYS A 173 37.30 -3.95 11.33
CA LYS A 173 37.23 -4.10 12.80
C LYS A 173 37.61 -2.84 13.60
N ILE A 174 37.88 -1.71 12.95
CA ILE A 174 38.50 -0.49 13.52
C ILE A 174 37.58 0.75 13.37
N LEU A 175 36.48 0.68 12.68
CA LEU A 175 35.62 1.86 12.47
C LEU A 175 34.77 2.14 13.71
N ASP A 176 34.99 3.30 14.31
CA ASP A 176 34.16 3.88 15.36
C ASP A 176 32.69 3.96 14.92
N THR A 177 31.78 3.69 15.84
CA THR A 177 30.30 3.71 15.60
C THR A 177 29.82 5.02 14.95
N THR A 178 30.51 6.13 15.22
CA THR A 178 30.27 7.45 14.63
C THR A 178 30.51 7.47 13.11
N ILE A 179 31.61 6.83 12.67
CA ILE A 179 31.97 6.75 11.24
C ILE A 179 31.00 5.84 10.50
N GLN A 180 30.55 4.73 11.12
CA GLN A 180 29.54 3.86 10.54
C GLN A 180 28.20 4.58 10.31
N GLN A 181 27.78 5.44 11.24
CA GLN A 181 26.59 6.28 11.09
C GLN A 181 26.75 7.30 9.95
N LEU A 182 27.90 7.94 9.83
CA LEU A 182 28.18 8.88 8.73
C LEU A 182 28.08 8.22 7.34
N TYR A 183 28.56 6.99 7.18
CA TYR A 183 28.42 6.23 5.93
C TYR A 183 26.97 5.87 5.62
N LEU A 184 26.18 5.53 6.66
CA LEU A 184 24.74 5.28 6.49
C LEU A 184 24.00 6.54 6.06
N ASP A 185 24.25 7.65 6.73
CA ASP A 185 23.61 8.93 6.44
C ASP A 185 23.98 9.42 5.03
N ALA A 186 25.25 9.30 4.64
CA ALA A 186 25.68 9.58 3.28
C ALA A 186 25.01 8.68 2.23
N GLY A 187 24.85 7.37 2.52
CA GLY A 187 24.14 6.43 1.66
C GLY A 187 22.66 6.78 1.52
N ILE A 188 22.02 7.19 2.61
CA ILE A 188 20.62 7.64 2.61
C ILE A 188 20.46 8.91 1.77
N ILE A 189 21.34 9.89 1.94
CA ILE A 189 21.32 11.16 1.19
C ILE A 189 21.50 10.90 -0.31
N LEU A 190 22.47 10.05 -0.71
CA LEU A 190 22.71 9.70 -2.11
C LEU A 190 21.52 9.04 -2.81
N ILE A 191 20.62 8.42 -2.06
CA ILE A 191 19.43 7.78 -2.62
C ILE A 191 18.23 8.73 -2.64
N MET A 192 18.25 9.78 -1.81
CA MET A 192 17.20 10.82 -1.81
C MET A 192 17.39 11.87 -2.92
N VAL A 193 18.56 11.96 -3.52
CA VAL A 193 18.88 12.84 -4.66
C VAL A 193 18.69 12.10 -5.98
#